data_c65316cd64671a2fa7dbe99a0d61bf7d
#
_entry.id   c65316cd64671a2fa7dbe99a0d61bf7d
#
_cell.length_a   1.000
_cell.length_b   1.000
_cell.length_c   1.000
_cell.angle_alpha   90.00
_cell.angle_beta   90.00
_cell.angle_gamma   90.00
#
_symmetry.space_group_name_H-M   'P 1'
#
loop_
_entity.id
_entity.type
_entity.pdbx_description
1 polymer ?
#
loop_
_entity_poly.entity_id
_entity_poly.type
_entity_poly.pdbx_seq_one_letter_code
_entity_poly.pdbx_strand_id
1 'polypeptide(L)'
;MILSVLRKTIDKEAAKKGIVVNVLLEVNMAKEDTKFGLMPEEVMDFIHEIVRFQHIKVQGLMTIAPFVENPEENRIHFANLRKLSVDIAKEKVDNVNMSILSMGMTNDFEVAIEEGATMVRIGTAIFGERNYAHQI
;
A
#
# COMPACT_ATOMS: atom_id res chain seq x y z
N MET A 1 -7.14 15.68 2.63
CA MET A 1 -6.69 16.79 3.49
C MET A 1 -5.65 16.39 4.51
N ILE A 2 -5.90 15.41 5.34
CA ILE A 2 -4.88 14.86 6.25
C ILE A 2 -3.69 14.35 5.45
N LEU A 3 -3.94 13.70 4.32
CA LEU A 3 -2.89 13.18 3.45
C LEU A 3 -2.00 14.29 2.86
N SER A 4 -2.54 15.47 2.58
CA SER A 4 -1.72 16.56 2.04
C SER A 4 -0.79 17.15 3.10
N VAL A 5 -1.27 17.27 4.34
CA VAL A 5 -0.45 17.71 5.47
C VAL A 5 0.66 16.71 5.75
N LEU A 6 0.33 15.42 5.75
CA LEU A 6 1.32 14.36 5.99
C LEU A 6 2.41 14.35 4.92
N ARG A 7 2.05 14.53 3.65
CA ARG A 7 3.03 14.62 2.56
C ARG A 7 4.01 15.77 2.78
N LYS A 8 3.49 16.95 3.09
CA LYS A 8 4.32 18.13 3.34
C LYS A 8 5.27 17.91 4.52
N THR A 9 4.77 17.29 5.58
CA THR A 9 5.58 17.01 6.77
C THR A 9 6.69 16.03 6.47
N ILE A 10 6.40 14.94 5.75
CA ILE A 10 7.40 13.94 5.36
C ILE A 10 8.49 14.59 4.50
N ASP A 11 8.09 15.35 3.49
CA ASP A 11 9.03 16.02 2.58
C ASP A 11 9.93 17.00 3.35
N LYS A 12 9.34 17.81 4.21
CA LYS A 12 10.07 18.80 5.01
C LYS A 12 11.08 18.13 5.93
N GLU A 13 10.70 17.09 6.66
CA GLU A 13 11.59 16.40 7.57
C GLU A 13 12.69 15.64 6.84
N ALA A 14 12.38 15.04 5.70
CA ALA A 14 13.36 14.37 4.87
C ALA A 14 14.39 15.37 4.32
N ALA A 15 13.93 16.55 3.88
CA ALA A 15 14.80 17.60 3.40
C ALA A 15 15.78 18.06 4.49
N LYS A 16 15.31 18.22 5.71
CA LYS A 16 16.16 18.58 6.84
C LYS A 16 17.28 17.58 7.09
N LYS A 17 17.02 16.30 6.86
CA LYS A 17 17.99 15.22 7.05
C LYS A 17 18.81 14.91 5.80
N GLY A 18 18.53 15.57 4.69
CA GLY A 18 19.22 15.34 3.43
C GLY A 18 18.95 13.96 2.83
N ILE A 19 17.78 13.39 3.06
CA ILE A 19 17.40 12.06 2.58
C ILE A 19 16.16 12.12 1.70
N VAL A 20 15.95 11.06 0.92
CA VAL A 20 14.71 10.82 0.18
C VAL A 20 14.01 9.65 0.84
N VAL A 21 12.74 9.82 1.20
CA VAL A 21 11.94 8.78 1.84
C VAL A 21 11.20 7.97 0.78
N ASN A 22 11.38 6.66 0.82
CA ASN A 22 10.63 5.73 -0.03
C ASN A 22 9.32 5.38 0.65
N VAL A 23 8.22 5.50 -0.08
CA VAL A 23 6.89 5.24 0.45
C VAL A 23 6.10 4.28 -0.44
N LEU A 24 5.13 3.62 0.16
CA LEU A 24 4.11 2.85 -0.54
C LEU A 24 2.79 3.58 -0.37
N LEU A 25 1.96 3.55 -1.39
CA LEU A 25 0.61 4.12 -1.31
C LEU A 25 -0.37 3.02 -0.92
N GLU A 26 -1.08 3.23 0.18
CA GLU A 26 -2.13 2.31 0.60
C GLU A 26 -3.39 2.55 -0.22
N VAL A 27 -3.90 1.49 -0.82
CA VAL A 27 -5.10 1.54 -1.66
C VAL A 27 -6.17 0.63 -1.07
N ASN A 28 -7.36 1.17 -0.90
CA ASN A 28 -8.52 0.44 -0.42
C ASN A 28 -9.20 -0.28 -1.59
N MET A 29 -8.67 -1.46 -1.97
CA MET A 29 -9.16 -2.19 -3.14
C MET A 29 -10.56 -2.77 -2.96
N ALA A 30 -10.92 -3.14 -1.74
CA ALA A 30 -12.25 -3.69 -1.46
C ALA A 30 -13.32 -2.61 -1.28
N LYS A 31 -12.92 -1.34 -1.29
CA LYS A 31 -13.81 -0.17 -1.14
C LYS A 31 -14.65 -0.24 0.14
N GLU A 32 -14.01 -0.61 1.24
CA GLU A 32 -14.67 -0.64 2.55
C GLU A 32 -14.68 0.75 3.18
N ASP A 33 -15.84 1.20 3.65
CA ASP A 33 -16.02 2.55 4.23
C ASP A 33 -15.18 2.77 5.48
N THR A 34 -14.92 1.73 6.24
CA THR A 34 -14.19 1.81 7.51
C THR A 34 -12.68 1.63 7.37
N LYS A 35 -12.18 1.40 6.18
CA LYS A 35 -10.76 1.17 5.94
C LYS A 35 -10.07 2.46 5.52
N PHE A 36 -8.75 2.50 5.77
CA PHE A 36 -7.89 3.58 5.36
C PHE A 36 -7.38 3.35 3.94
N GLY A 37 -6.74 4.36 3.39
CA GLY A 37 -6.13 4.28 2.09
C GLY A 37 -6.91 5.05 1.03
N LEU A 38 -6.27 5.20 -0.11
CA LEU A 38 -6.86 5.86 -1.26
C LEU A 38 -7.85 4.91 -1.94
N MET A 39 -8.92 5.44 -2.47
CA MET A 39 -9.75 4.68 -3.39
C MET A 39 -8.98 4.47 -4.69
N PRO A 40 -9.17 3.34 -5.38
CA PRO A 40 -8.42 3.07 -6.62
C PRO A 40 -8.47 4.20 -7.65
N GLU A 41 -9.62 4.82 -7.79
CA GLU A 41 -9.83 5.91 -8.75
C GLU A 41 -9.13 7.23 -8.38
N GLU A 42 -8.69 7.36 -7.12
CA GLU A 42 -7.97 8.55 -6.64
C GLU A 42 -6.45 8.45 -6.79
N VAL A 43 -5.93 7.26 -7.08
CA VAL A 43 -4.49 7.00 -6.98
C VAL A 43 -3.68 7.82 -7.99
N MET A 44 -4.13 7.91 -9.24
CA MET A 44 -3.39 8.66 -10.25
C MET A 44 -3.32 10.15 -9.94
N ASP A 45 -4.42 10.75 -9.51
CA ASP A 45 -4.42 12.15 -9.10
C ASP A 45 -3.49 12.39 -7.92
N PHE A 46 -3.50 11.47 -6.95
CA PHE A 46 -2.59 11.54 -5.80
C PHE A 46 -1.13 11.46 -6.23
N ILE A 47 -0.81 10.58 -7.17
CA ILE A 47 0.55 10.44 -7.70
C ILE A 47 1.00 11.75 -8.37
N HIS A 48 0.16 12.37 -9.17
CA HIS A 48 0.50 13.63 -9.82
C HIS A 48 0.72 14.77 -8.82
N GLU A 49 0.09 14.71 -7.67
CA GLU A 49 0.35 15.68 -6.61
C GLU A 49 1.64 15.37 -5.84
N ILE A 50 1.89 14.10 -5.53
CA ILE A 50 3.02 13.70 -4.68
C ILE A 50 4.37 13.91 -5.38
N VAL A 51 4.42 13.87 -6.71
CA VAL A 51 5.66 14.08 -7.45
C VAL A 51 6.21 15.49 -7.30
N ARG A 52 5.43 16.41 -6.79
CA ARG A 52 5.90 17.78 -6.48
C ARG A 52 6.85 17.81 -5.28
N PHE A 53 6.86 16.76 -4.49
CA PHE A 53 7.69 16.65 -3.29
C PHE A 53 8.99 15.94 -3.62
N GLN A 54 10.09 16.67 -3.64
CA GLN A 54 11.39 16.17 -4.12
C GLN A 54 12.05 15.14 -3.19
N HIS A 55 11.59 15.06 -1.95
CA HIS A 55 12.18 14.14 -0.95
C HIS A 55 11.30 12.94 -0.67
N ILE A 56 10.33 12.69 -1.53
CA ILE A 56 9.45 11.52 -1.46
C ILE A 56 9.55 10.75 -2.77
N LYS A 57 9.73 9.44 -2.65
CA LYS A 57 9.76 8.54 -3.81
C LYS A 57 8.74 7.43 -3.59
N VAL A 58 7.81 7.26 -4.53
CA VAL A 58 6.83 6.19 -4.48
C VAL A 58 7.43 4.93 -5.09
N GLN A 59 7.45 3.85 -4.32
CA GLN A 59 8.05 2.58 -4.76
C GLN A 59 7.03 1.48 -5.00
N GLY A 60 5.78 1.73 -4.78
CA GLY A 60 4.75 0.74 -5.03
C GLY A 60 3.46 1.02 -4.30
N LEU A 61 2.64 0.00 -4.29
CA LEU A 61 1.32 0.03 -3.67
C LEU A 61 1.22 -0.99 -2.54
N MET A 62 0.30 -0.75 -1.63
CA MET A 62 -0.03 -1.64 -0.54
C MET A 62 -1.54 -1.74 -0.41
N THR A 63 -2.05 -2.89 -0.06
CA THR A 63 -3.45 -3.04 0.30
C THR A 63 -3.61 -4.04 1.44
N ILE A 64 -4.66 -3.83 2.22
CA ILE A 64 -5.12 -4.77 3.24
C ILE A 64 -6.50 -5.25 2.78
N ALA A 65 -6.58 -6.51 2.40
CA ALA A 65 -7.84 -7.12 1.99
C ALA A 65 -8.69 -7.48 3.21
N PRO A 66 -10.01 -7.61 3.06
CA PRO A 66 -10.86 -8.02 4.16
C PRO A 66 -10.49 -9.38 4.71
N PHE A 67 -10.77 -9.61 6.00
CA PHE A 67 -10.67 -10.96 6.55
C PHE A 67 -11.81 -11.81 5.98
N VAL A 68 -11.44 -12.94 5.37
CA VAL A 68 -12.39 -13.89 4.77
C VAL A 68 -11.97 -15.31 5.17
N GLU A 69 -12.95 -16.21 5.29
CA GLU A 69 -12.64 -17.61 5.61
C GLU A 69 -11.95 -18.33 4.46
N ASN A 70 -12.39 -18.09 3.23
CA ASN A 70 -11.77 -18.64 2.04
C ASN A 70 -10.85 -17.60 1.40
N PRO A 71 -9.51 -17.79 1.46
CA PRO A 71 -8.55 -16.83 0.90
C PRO A 71 -8.78 -16.51 -0.59
N GLU A 72 -9.37 -17.42 -1.34
CA GLU A 72 -9.66 -17.19 -2.76
C GLU A 72 -10.58 -15.98 -3.00
N GLU A 73 -11.42 -15.64 -2.02
CA GLU A 73 -12.29 -14.47 -2.12
C GLU A 73 -11.52 -13.15 -2.21
N ASN A 74 -10.26 -13.14 -1.75
CA ASN A 74 -9.42 -11.94 -1.83
C ASN A 74 -8.58 -11.87 -3.10
N ARG A 75 -8.56 -12.91 -3.92
CA ARG A 75 -7.77 -12.93 -5.16
C ARG A 75 -8.07 -11.76 -6.07
N ILE A 76 -9.34 -11.40 -6.21
CA ILE A 76 -9.75 -10.29 -7.07
C ILE A 76 -9.13 -8.95 -6.63
N HIS A 77 -9.01 -8.72 -5.33
CA HIS A 77 -8.42 -7.49 -4.81
C HIS A 77 -6.91 -7.42 -5.12
N PHE A 78 -6.21 -8.54 -5.01
CA PHE A 78 -4.79 -8.61 -5.32
C PHE A 78 -4.53 -8.47 -6.82
N ALA A 79 -5.33 -9.14 -7.64
CA ALA A 79 -5.23 -9.03 -9.09
C ALA A 79 -5.48 -7.58 -9.54
N ASN A 80 -6.47 -6.92 -8.97
CA ASN A 80 -6.80 -5.55 -9.32
C ASN A 80 -5.71 -4.56 -8.85
N LEU A 81 -5.10 -4.80 -7.70
CA LEU A 81 -3.98 -3.97 -7.26
C LEU A 81 -2.79 -4.11 -8.20
N ARG A 82 -2.48 -5.32 -8.62
CA ARG A 82 -1.41 -5.55 -9.59
C ARG A 82 -1.71 -4.84 -10.90
N LYS A 83 -2.94 -4.94 -11.40
CA LYS A 83 -3.35 -4.26 -12.62
C LYS A 83 -3.16 -2.74 -12.50
N LEU A 84 -3.57 -2.18 -11.37
CA LEU A 84 -3.39 -0.76 -11.08
C LEU A 84 -1.91 -0.39 -11.12
N SER A 85 -1.04 -1.19 -10.50
CA SER A 85 0.41 -0.94 -10.50
C SER A 85 1.00 -0.95 -11.91
N VAL A 86 0.55 -1.85 -12.77
CA VAL A 86 0.98 -1.91 -14.17
C VAL A 86 0.54 -0.66 -14.92
N ASP A 87 -0.69 -0.23 -14.72
CA ASP A 87 -1.21 0.97 -15.37
C ASP A 87 -0.45 2.23 -14.92
N ILE A 88 -0.13 2.33 -13.63
CA ILE A 88 0.68 3.44 -13.11
C ILE A 88 2.09 3.43 -13.71
N ALA A 89 2.71 2.26 -13.79
CA ALA A 89 4.06 2.13 -14.34
C ALA A 89 4.14 2.59 -15.80
N LYS A 90 3.08 2.41 -16.57
CA LYS A 90 3.01 2.84 -17.97
C LYS A 90 3.06 4.36 -18.13
N GLU A 91 2.63 5.10 -17.12
CA GLU A 91 2.63 6.57 -17.17
C GLU A 91 4.03 7.17 -17.04
N LYS A 92 5.01 6.39 -16.60
CA LYS A 92 6.42 6.81 -16.47
C LYS A 92 6.60 8.13 -15.74
N VAL A 93 5.96 8.26 -14.58
CA VAL A 93 6.03 9.46 -13.74
C VAL A 93 7.35 9.46 -12.97
N ASP A 94 8.04 10.60 -12.96
CA ASP A 94 9.30 10.74 -12.22
C ASP A 94 9.12 10.49 -10.72
N ASN A 95 10.11 9.85 -10.10
CA ASN A 95 10.10 9.51 -8.68
C ASN A 95 8.98 8.53 -8.29
N VAL A 96 8.42 7.83 -9.26
CA VAL A 96 7.39 6.81 -9.04
C VAL A 96 7.81 5.54 -9.75
N ASN A 97 7.92 4.45 -9.01
CA ASN A 97 8.04 3.12 -9.60
C ASN A 97 7.08 2.17 -8.88
N MET A 98 6.81 1.05 -9.50
CA MET A 98 5.87 0.06 -8.98
C MET A 98 6.58 -1.27 -8.73
N SER A 99 7.79 -1.21 -8.19
CA SER A 99 8.58 -2.41 -7.91
C SER A 99 8.08 -3.20 -6.73
N ILE A 100 7.32 -2.57 -5.83
CA ILE A 100 6.82 -3.22 -4.62
C ILE A 100 5.30 -3.31 -4.65
N LEU A 101 4.78 -4.51 -4.44
CA LEU A 101 3.37 -4.76 -4.16
C LEU A 101 3.29 -5.44 -2.79
N SER A 102 2.94 -4.66 -1.78
CA SER A 102 2.76 -5.15 -0.42
C SER A 102 1.30 -5.55 -0.22
N MET A 103 1.04 -6.84 -0.33
CA MET A 103 -0.31 -7.38 -0.18
C MET A 103 -0.21 -8.82 0.30
N GLY A 104 -1.19 -9.24 1.09
CA GLY A 104 -1.21 -10.57 1.67
C GLY A 104 -0.76 -10.58 3.13
N MET A 105 -1.56 -11.25 3.95
CA MET A 105 -1.32 -11.45 5.37
C MET A 105 -1.37 -12.96 5.69
N THR A 106 -1.40 -13.32 6.97
CA THR A 106 -1.29 -14.73 7.37
C THR A 106 -2.29 -15.66 6.68
N ASN A 107 -3.53 -15.23 6.50
CA ASN A 107 -4.57 -16.11 5.95
C ASN A 107 -4.66 -16.13 4.43
N ASP A 108 -4.06 -15.16 3.72
CA ASP A 108 -4.21 -15.02 2.27
C ASP A 108 -2.90 -14.76 1.51
N PHE A 109 -1.74 -14.89 2.16
CA PHE A 109 -0.46 -14.57 1.52
C PHE A 109 -0.14 -15.45 0.31
N GLU A 110 -0.59 -16.71 0.31
CA GLU A 110 -0.32 -17.61 -0.82
C GLU A 110 -1.03 -17.12 -2.09
N VAL A 111 -2.30 -16.74 -1.96
CA VAL A 111 -3.09 -16.17 -3.06
C VAL A 111 -2.45 -14.86 -3.52
N ALA A 112 -2.01 -14.02 -2.59
CA ALA A 112 -1.35 -12.75 -2.92
C ALA A 112 -0.06 -12.97 -3.71
N ILE A 113 0.75 -13.96 -3.32
CA ILE A 113 1.99 -14.29 -4.04
C ILE A 113 1.68 -14.74 -5.47
N GLU A 114 0.66 -15.57 -5.64
CA GLU A 114 0.25 -16.01 -6.97
C GLU A 114 -0.19 -14.82 -7.85
N GLU A 115 -0.75 -13.77 -7.25
CA GLU A 115 -1.17 -12.59 -7.97
C GLU A 115 -0.07 -11.52 -8.09
N GLY A 116 1.14 -11.83 -7.65
CA GLY A 116 2.30 -10.97 -7.89
C GLY A 116 2.79 -10.15 -6.71
N ALA A 117 2.41 -10.49 -5.47
CA ALA A 117 2.94 -9.81 -4.30
C ALA A 117 4.46 -9.94 -4.24
N THR A 118 5.12 -8.83 -3.92
CA THR A 118 6.57 -8.82 -3.69
C THR A 118 6.89 -8.73 -2.21
N MET A 119 5.90 -8.36 -1.39
CA MET A 119 6.03 -8.26 0.05
C MET A 119 4.73 -8.74 0.69
N VAL A 120 4.84 -9.60 1.70
CA VAL A 120 3.70 -10.09 2.48
C VAL A 120 3.95 -9.77 3.95
N ARG A 121 2.88 -9.68 4.74
CA ARG A 121 2.94 -9.31 6.15
C ARG A 121 2.37 -10.44 6.99
N ILE A 122 3.25 -11.36 7.38
CA ILE A 122 2.87 -12.58 8.09
C ILE A 122 3.27 -12.43 9.57
N GLY A 123 2.35 -11.89 10.36
CA GLY A 123 2.57 -11.68 11.79
C GLY A 123 2.06 -12.82 12.66
N THR A 124 0.77 -13.13 12.58
CA THR A 124 0.15 -14.12 13.48
C THR A 124 0.67 -15.54 13.24
N ALA A 125 1.06 -15.90 12.03
CA ALA A 125 1.64 -17.21 11.73
C ALA A 125 3.01 -17.41 12.39
N ILE A 126 3.76 -16.32 12.63
CA ILE A 126 5.10 -16.36 13.19
C ILE A 126 5.06 -16.11 14.71
N PHE A 127 4.29 -15.10 15.14
CA PHE A 127 4.28 -14.62 16.53
C PHE A 127 3.06 -15.04 17.33
N GLY A 128 2.09 -15.73 16.70
CA GLY A 128 0.82 -16.08 17.33
C GLY A 128 -0.16 -14.91 17.35
N GLU A 129 -1.39 -15.19 17.76
CA GLU A 129 -2.42 -14.18 17.86
C GLU A 129 -2.15 -13.20 19.00
N ARG A 130 -2.52 -11.93 18.79
CA ARG A 130 -2.43 -10.93 19.86
C ARG A 130 -3.51 -11.19 20.91
N ASN A 131 -3.09 -11.17 22.17
CA ASN A 131 -4.02 -11.30 23.30
C ASN A 131 -4.30 -9.90 23.86
N TYR A 132 -5.36 -9.28 23.39
CA TYR A 132 -5.74 -7.92 23.81
C TYR A 132 -6.22 -7.86 25.26
N ALA A 133 -6.59 -8.99 25.86
CA ALA A 133 -7.06 -9.03 27.26
C ALA A 133 -5.97 -8.66 28.28
N HIS A 134 -4.71 -8.75 27.91
CA HIS A 134 -3.56 -8.42 28.77
C HIS A 134 -2.95 -7.04 28.48
N GLN A 135 -3.59 -6.22 27.66
CA GLN A 135 -3.08 -4.89 27.30
C GLN A 135 -3.69 -3.76 28.14
N ILE A 136 -4.22 -4.08 29.29
CA ILE A 136 -4.80 -3.06 30.18
C ILE A 136 -3.74 -2.56 31.15
#